data_0cb13377b65c3ab80e9295f7e02915b6
#
_entry.id   0cb13377b65c3ab80e9295f7e02915b6
#
_cell.length_a   1.000
_cell.length_b   1.000
_cell.length_c   1.000
_cell.angle_alpha   90.00
_cell.angle_beta   90.00
_cell.angle_gamma   90.00
#
_symmetry.space_group_name_H-M   'P 1'
#
loop_
_entity.id
_entity.type
_entity.pdbx_description
1 polymer ?
#
loop_
_entity_poly.entity_id
_entity_poly.type
_entity_poly.pdbx_seq_one_letter_code
_entity_poly.pdbx_strand_id
1 'polypeptide(L)'
;MYKELIISIIIVILIIGLDIGTQKYANNAVQETINSLYNIKDKTKEVNRNDDEILTQTSDLYSSWLNKNRKLAIFIENDELEKVETDFVTCKSYMESKQYDMANAELEKTIFVLEHISDKYSFNFENIF
;
A
#
# COMPACT_ATOMS: atom_id res chain seq x y z
N MET A 1 -1.17 44.97 8.92
CA MET A 1 -2.47 44.41 8.55
C MET A 1 -2.38 43.51 7.33
N TYR A 2 -1.87 43.97 6.21
CA TYR A 2 -1.74 43.15 4.99
C TYR A 2 -0.71 42.06 5.07
N LYS A 3 0.39 42.23 5.83
CA LYS A 3 1.45 41.23 6.00
C LYS A 3 0.94 39.98 6.69
N GLU A 4 0.14 40.12 7.73
CA GLU A 4 -0.43 38.99 8.49
C GLU A 4 -1.42 38.20 7.64
N LEU A 5 -2.21 38.88 6.84
CA LEU A 5 -3.16 38.27 5.92
C LEU A 5 -2.42 37.45 4.85
N ILE A 6 -1.36 38.00 4.28
CA ILE A 6 -0.55 37.32 3.26
C ILE A 6 0.13 36.08 3.84
N ILE A 7 0.69 36.17 5.05
CA ILE A 7 1.33 35.06 5.74
C ILE A 7 0.32 33.95 6.00
N SER A 8 -0.89 34.30 6.46
CA SER A 8 -1.96 33.34 6.70
C SER A 8 -2.36 32.62 5.41
N ILE A 9 -2.48 33.32 4.31
CA ILE A 9 -2.82 32.74 3.01
C ILE A 9 -1.72 31.76 2.54
N ILE A 10 -0.46 32.17 2.68
CA ILE A 10 0.69 31.34 2.31
C ILE A 10 0.69 30.03 3.13
N ILE A 11 0.45 30.12 4.43
CA ILE A 11 0.39 28.96 5.32
C ILE A 11 -0.72 28.00 4.89
N VAL A 12 -1.92 28.52 4.59
CA VAL A 12 -3.04 27.72 4.13
C VAL A 12 -2.71 27.00 2.80
N ILE A 13 -2.10 27.71 1.86
CA ILE A 13 -1.69 27.14 0.57
C ILE A 13 -0.66 26.02 0.77
N LEU A 14 0.31 26.21 1.67
CA LEU A 14 1.32 25.20 1.99
C LEU A 14 0.69 23.96 2.62
N ILE A 15 -0.24 24.13 3.54
CA ILE A 15 -0.95 23.01 4.18
C ILE A 15 -1.73 22.21 3.15
N ILE A 16 -2.47 22.87 2.27
CA ILE A 16 -3.23 22.22 1.20
C ILE A 16 -2.28 21.49 0.24
N GLY A 17 -1.18 22.12 -0.14
CA GLY A 17 -0.19 21.50 -1.03
C GLY A 17 0.45 20.26 -0.44
N LEU A 18 0.79 20.28 0.85
CA LEU A 18 1.34 19.11 1.55
C LEU A 18 0.31 18.00 1.65
N ASP A 19 -0.93 18.32 1.95
CA ASP A 19 -2.02 17.33 2.03
C ASP A 19 -2.23 16.63 0.69
N ILE A 20 -2.30 17.38 -0.40
CA ILE A 20 -2.42 16.81 -1.75
C ILE A 20 -1.22 15.91 -2.09
N GLY A 21 -0.02 16.38 -1.77
CA GLY A 21 1.21 15.62 -2.02
C GLY A 21 1.28 14.30 -1.24
N THR A 22 0.88 14.32 0.03
CA THR A 22 0.86 13.12 0.87
C THR A 22 -0.19 12.12 0.41
N GLN A 23 -1.38 12.57 0.04
CA GLN A 23 -2.43 11.71 -0.48
C GLN A 23 -2.03 11.05 -1.80
N LYS A 24 -1.40 11.81 -2.70
CA LYS A 24 -0.89 11.29 -3.96
C LYS A 24 0.19 10.24 -3.73
N TYR A 25 1.12 10.50 -2.82
CA TYR A 25 2.15 9.54 -2.44
C TYR A 25 1.52 8.25 -1.89
N ALA A 26 0.55 8.37 -0.97
CA ALA A 26 -0.13 7.23 -0.38
C ALA A 26 -0.83 6.38 -1.44
N ASN A 27 -1.58 7.01 -2.32
CA ASN A 27 -2.29 6.31 -3.37
C ASN A 27 -1.32 5.59 -4.31
N ASN A 28 -0.24 6.23 -4.72
CA ASN A 28 0.77 5.61 -5.58
C ASN A 28 1.44 4.43 -4.90
N ALA A 29 1.83 4.57 -3.63
CA ALA A 29 2.48 3.50 -2.86
C ALA A 29 1.57 2.28 -2.72
N VAL A 30 0.29 2.50 -2.43
CA VAL A 30 -0.70 1.43 -2.31
C VAL A 30 -0.96 0.77 -3.67
N GLN A 31 -1.13 1.54 -4.73
CA GLN A 31 -1.37 1.00 -6.07
C GLN A 31 -0.19 0.20 -6.61
N GLU A 32 1.04 0.65 -6.39
CA GLU A 32 2.24 -0.11 -6.75
C GLU A 32 2.29 -1.46 -6.05
N THR A 33 1.94 -1.48 -4.77
CA THR A 33 1.91 -2.71 -3.98
C THR A 33 0.82 -3.65 -4.49
N ILE A 34 -0.38 -3.15 -4.77
CA ILE A 34 -1.48 -3.93 -5.35
C ILE A 34 -1.05 -4.56 -6.68
N ASN A 35 -0.47 -3.77 -7.57
CA ASN A 35 -0.03 -4.25 -8.88
C ASN A 35 1.04 -5.34 -8.77
N SER A 36 1.97 -5.18 -7.84
CA SER A 36 3.02 -6.17 -7.57
C SER A 36 2.44 -7.47 -7.00
N LEU A 37 1.43 -7.37 -6.15
CA LEU A 37 0.73 -8.55 -5.60
C LEU A 37 -0.02 -9.32 -6.70
N TYR A 38 -0.70 -8.62 -7.61
CA TYR A 38 -1.33 -9.28 -8.76
C TYR A 38 -0.32 -9.99 -9.65
N ASN A 39 0.84 -9.38 -9.86
CA ASN A 39 1.91 -10.00 -10.64
C ASN A 39 2.43 -11.28 -9.98
N ILE A 40 2.62 -11.27 -8.67
CA ILE A 40 3.03 -12.46 -7.91
C ILE A 40 1.94 -13.55 -8.00
N LYS A 41 0.68 -13.16 -7.86
CA LYS A 41 -0.46 -14.07 -7.99
C LYS A 41 -0.45 -14.78 -9.34
N ASP A 42 -0.25 -14.05 -10.42
CA ASP A 42 -0.19 -14.61 -11.77
C ASP A 42 0.97 -15.61 -11.92
N LYS A 43 2.12 -15.29 -11.33
CA LYS A 43 3.28 -16.18 -11.34
C LYS A 43 3.05 -17.49 -10.61
N THR A 44 2.30 -17.50 -9.54
CA THR A 44 1.98 -18.73 -8.81
C THR A 44 1.11 -19.68 -9.61
N LYS A 45 0.40 -19.18 -10.61
CA LYS A 45 -0.50 -19.96 -11.47
C LYS A 45 0.17 -20.49 -12.74
N GLU A 46 1.40 -20.06 -13.03
CA GLU A 46 2.14 -20.54 -14.20
C GLU A 46 2.52 -22.01 -14.05
N VAL A 47 2.42 -22.76 -15.15
CA VAL A 47 2.75 -24.19 -15.18
C VAL A 47 4.23 -24.42 -14.85
N ASN A 48 5.10 -23.56 -15.36
CA ASN A 48 6.55 -23.61 -15.16
C ASN A 48 7.02 -22.58 -14.13
N ARG A 49 6.29 -22.42 -13.04
CA ARG A 49 6.62 -21.44 -12.03
C ARG A 49 7.99 -21.73 -11.39
N ASN A 50 8.71 -20.66 -11.11
CA ASN A 50 9.97 -20.71 -10.39
C ASN A 50 9.70 -20.37 -8.91
N ASP A 51 9.78 -21.35 -8.03
CA ASP A 51 9.48 -21.19 -6.60
C ASP A 51 10.41 -20.20 -5.92
N ASP A 52 11.70 -20.22 -6.25
CA ASP A 52 12.70 -19.31 -5.67
C ASP A 52 12.44 -17.87 -6.10
N GLU A 53 12.08 -17.65 -7.34
CA GLU A 53 11.73 -16.33 -7.86
C GLU A 53 10.48 -15.76 -7.17
N ILE A 54 9.45 -16.58 -7.02
CA ILE A 54 8.21 -16.20 -6.34
C ILE A 54 8.49 -15.79 -4.90
N LEU A 55 9.27 -16.59 -4.18
CA LEU A 55 9.63 -16.29 -2.79
C LEU A 55 10.46 -15.02 -2.69
N THR A 56 11.45 -14.84 -3.57
CA THR A 56 12.29 -13.64 -3.60
C THR A 56 11.44 -12.39 -3.86
N GLN A 57 10.54 -12.44 -4.84
CA GLN A 57 9.66 -11.31 -5.15
C GLN A 57 8.72 -10.99 -3.99
N THR A 58 8.18 -12.01 -3.34
CA THR A 58 7.31 -11.82 -2.17
C THR A 58 8.08 -11.17 -1.02
N SER A 59 9.30 -11.64 -0.75
CA SER A 59 10.15 -11.10 0.30
C SER A 59 10.56 -9.65 0.02
N ASP A 60 10.93 -9.35 -1.23
CA ASP A 60 11.31 -7.99 -1.65
C ASP A 60 10.12 -7.05 -1.56
N LEU A 61 8.95 -7.49 -1.96
CA LEU A 61 7.73 -6.70 -1.87
C LEU A 61 7.35 -6.43 -0.42
N TYR A 62 7.49 -7.41 0.46
CA TYR A 62 7.26 -7.24 1.89
C TYR A 62 8.21 -6.19 2.49
N SER A 63 9.50 -6.27 2.17
CA SER A 63 10.48 -5.29 2.62
C SER A 63 10.17 -3.89 2.11
N SER A 64 9.76 -3.77 0.86
CA SER A 64 9.31 -2.51 0.26
C SER A 64 8.08 -1.95 0.97
N TRP A 65 7.12 -2.82 1.29
CA TRP A 65 5.93 -2.44 2.05
C TRP A 65 6.28 -1.90 3.44
N LEU A 66 7.20 -2.54 4.15
CA LEU A 66 7.63 -2.08 5.48
C LEU A 66 8.22 -0.66 5.42
N ASN A 67 8.97 -0.35 4.36
CA ASN A 67 9.47 1.00 4.13
C ASN A 67 8.35 2.01 3.88
N LYS A 68 7.40 1.64 3.04
CA LYS A 68 6.22 2.47 2.74
C LYS A 68 5.35 2.66 3.97
N ASN A 69 5.19 1.59 4.76
CA ASN A 69 4.38 1.58 5.98
C ASN A 69 4.78 2.67 6.96
N ARG A 70 6.08 2.87 7.18
CA ARG A 70 6.59 3.91 8.07
C ARG A 70 6.11 5.31 7.67
N LYS A 71 6.08 5.59 6.37
CA LYS A 71 5.63 6.88 5.83
C LYS A 71 4.11 6.98 5.84
N LEU A 72 3.43 5.88 5.51
CA LEU A 72 1.98 5.81 5.47
C LEU A 72 1.34 5.95 6.86
N ALA A 73 2.06 5.53 7.91
CA ALA A 73 1.59 5.61 9.30
C ALA A 73 1.30 7.04 9.77
N ILE A 74 1.77 8.04 9.05
CA ILE A 74 1.51 9.45 9.36
C ILE A 74 0.04 9.83 9.09
N PHE A 75 -0.60 9.17 8.10
CA PHE A 75 -1.94 9.56 7.65
C PHE A 75 -2.92 8.42 7.42
N ILE A 76 -2.49 7.16 7.55
CA ILE A 76 -3.36 5.98 7.50
C ILE A 76 -3.47 5.39 8.91
N GLU A 77 -4.66 4.96 9.28
CA GLU A 77 -4.90 4.35 10.59
C GLU A 77 -4.00 3.14 10.80
N ASN A 78 -3.41 3.06 11.99
CA ASN A 78 -2.46 2.00 12.34
C ASN A 78 -3.08 0.60 12.25
N ASP A 79 -4.35 0.45 12.63
CA ASP A 79 -5.07 -0.83 12.57
C ASP A 79 -5.15 -1.37 11.15
N GLU A 80 -5.38 -0.50 10.17
CA GLU A 80 -5.44 -0.88 8.76
C GLU A 80 -4.07 -1.33 8.26
N LEU A 81 -3.01 -0.61 8.65
CA LEU A 81 -1.63 -0.96 8.27
C LEU A 81 -1.16 -2.27 8.91
N GLU A 82 -1.52 -2.50 10.18
CA GLU A 82 -1.22 -3.76 10.87
C GLU A 82 -1.90 -4.95 10.21
N LYS A 83 -3.12 -4.76 9.75
CA LYS A 83 -3.85 -5.81 9.05
C LYS A 83 -3.16 -6.20 7.75
N VAL A 84 -2.71 -5.22 6.96
CA VAL A 84 -1.94 -5.49 5.74
C VAL A 84 -0.66 -6.23 6.07
N GLU A 85 0.08 -5.79 7.10
CA GLU A 85 1.32 -6.43 7.51
C GLU A 85 1.10 -7.87 7.94
N THR A 86 0.08 -8.13 8.76
CA THR A 86 -0.27 -9.48 9.22
C THR A 86 -0.61 -10.40 8.05
N ASP A 87 -1.46 -9.94 7.14
CA ASP A 87 -1.86 -10.72 5.97
C ASP A 87 -0.65 -10.99 5.05
N PHE A 88 0.26 -10.02 4.94
CA PHE A 88 1.47 -10.14 4.14
C PHE A 88 2.44 -11.18 4.71
N VAL A 89 2.66 -11.16 6.03
CA VAL A 89 3.50 -12.14 6.72
C VAL A 89 2.93 -13.55 6.56
N THR A 90 1.63 -13.69 6.68
CA THR A 90 0.95 -14.98 6.50
C THR A 90 1.09 -15.48 5.07
N CYS A 91 0.90 -14.61 4.09
CA CYS A 91 1.12 -14.93 2.68
C CYS A 91 2.54 -15.43 2.42
N LYS A 92 3.53 -14.70 2.91
CA LYS A 92 4.94 -15.06 2.78
C LYS A 92 5.25 -16.41 3.38
N SER A 93 4.69 -16.69 4.56
CA SER A 93 4.86 -17.98 5.24
C SER A 93 4.35 -19.15 4.39
N TYR A 94 3.18 -19.00 3.78
CA TYR A 94 2.65 -20.02 2.87
C TYR A 94 3.47 -20.15 1.59
N MET A 95 4.04 -19.05 1.08
CA MET A 95 4.97 -19.11 -0.06
C MET A 95 6.23 -19.90 0.28
N GLU A 96 6.79 -19.71 1.49
CA GLU A 96 7.96 -20.45 1.96
C GLU A 96 7.72 -21.95 2.03
N SER A 97 6.53 -22.36 2.43
CA SER A 97 6.14 -23.77 2.50
C SER A 97 5.54 -24.32 1.21
N LYS A 98 5.54 -23.54 0.14
CA LYS A 98 5.01 -23.89 -1.19
C LYS A 98 3.52 -24.26 -1.17
N GLN A 99 2.77 -23.73 -0.21
CA GLN A 99 1.32 -23.88 -0.13
C GLN A 99 0.65 -22.74 -0.90
N TYR A 100 0.71 -22.82 -2.23
CA TYR A 100 0.29 -21.71 -3.10
C TYR A 100 -1.20 -21.41 -3.06
N ASP A 101 -2.05 -22.39 -2.84
CA ASP A 101 -3.50 -22.16 -2.69
C ASP A 101 -3.79 -21.31 -1.47
N MET A 102 -3.15 -21.63 -0.35
CA MET A 102 -3.27 -20.85 0.89
C MET A 102 -2.63 -19.47 0.75
N ALA A 103 -1.45 -19.43 0.12
CA ALA A 103 -0.76 -18.17 -0.15
C ALA A 103 -1.60 -17.23 -1.00
N ASN A 104 -2.25 -17.75 -2.05
CA ASN A 104 -3.13 -16.95 -2.91
C ASN A 104 -4.36 -16.42 -2.18
N ALA A 105 -4.93 -17.20 -1.27
CA ALA A 105 -6.05 -16.74 -0.44
C ALA A 105 -5.63 -15.54 0.42
N GLU A 106 -4.48 -15.61 1.07
CA GLU A 106 -3.95 -14.51 1.87
C GLU A 106 -3.54 -13.31 1.02
N LEU A 107 -3.03 -13.57 -0.19
CA LEU A 107 -2.66 -12.53 -1.14
C LEU A 107 -3.90 -11.76 -1.62
N GLU A 108 -4.97 -12.45 -1.97
CA GLU A 108 -6.25 -11.81 -2.33
C GLU A 108 -6.82 -10.97 -1.19
N LYS A 109 -6.69 -11.46 0.03
CA LYS A 109 -7.11 -10.75 1.23
C LYS A 109 -6.28 -9.48 1.44
N THR A 110 -4.97 -9.56 1.23
CA THR A 110 -4.07 -8.40 1.30
C THR A 110 -4.45 -7.35 0.24
N ILE A 111 -4.69 -7.80 -0.99
CA ILE A 111 -5.14 -6.92 -2.08
C ILE A 111 -6.47 -6.23 -1.71
N PHE A 112 -7.42 -6.97 -1.18
CA PHE A 112 -8.72 -6.43 -0.77
C PHE A 112 -8.56 -5.32 0.26
N VAL A 113 -7.74 -5.52 1.27
CA VAL A 113 -7.49 -4.51 2.31
C VAL A 113 -6.81 -3.27 1.72
N LEU A 114 -5.83 -3.47 0.83
CA LEU A 114 -5.14 -2.36 0.16
C LEU A 114 -6.08 -1.58 -0.77
N GLU A 115 -6.96 -2.25 -1.49
CA GLU A 115 -7.97 -1.60 -2.32
C GLU A 115 -8.93 -0.78 -1.47
N HIS A 116 -9.34 -1.30 -0.33
CA HIS A 116 -10.18 -0.57 0.63
C HIS A 116 -9.48 0.69 1.13
N ILE A 117 -8.20 0.61 1.47
CA ILE A 117 -7.39 1.76 1.87
C ILE A 117 -7.32 2.78 0.74
N SER A 118 -7.03 2.32 -0.48
CA SER A 118 -6.96 3.17 -1.66
C SER A 118 -8.28 3.93 -1.89
N ASP A 119 -9.38 3.22 -1.87
CA ASP A 119 -10.71 3.80 -2.07
C ASP A 119 -11.05 4.84 -0.99
N LYS A 120 -10.78 4.52 0.27
CA LYS A 120 -11.07 5.40 1.40
C LYS A 120 -10.29 6.73 1.30
N TYR A 121 -9.01 6.68 0.98
CA TYR A 121 -8.15 7.86 0.96
C TYR A 121 -8.23 8.62 -0.37
N SER A 122 -8.41 7.94 -1.50
CA SER A 122 -8.67 8.58 -2.79
C SER A 122 -10.01 9.28 -2.83
N PHE A 123 -11.02 8.67 -2.24
CA PHE A 123 -12.37 9.23 -2.17
C PHE A 123 -12.36 10.58 -1.44
N ASN A 124 -11.61 10.69 -0.35
CA ASN A 124 -11.46 11.94 0.39
C ASN A 124 -10.83 13.05 -0.47
N PHE A 125 -9.87 12.66 -1.32
CA PHE A 125 -9.23 13.58 -2.26
C PHE A 125 -10.21 14.07 -3.32
N GLU A 126 -10.99 13.19 -3.91
CA GLU A 126 -11.98 13.55 -4.94
C GLU A 126 -13.10 14.43 -4.38
N ASN A 127 -13.51 14.22 -3.16
CA ASN A 127 -14.55 15.03 -2.51
C ASN A 127 -14.13 16.45 -2.17
N ILE A 128 -12.85 16.73 -2.04
CA ILE A 128 -12.33 18.07 -1.77
C ILE A 128 -12.31 18.91 -3.06
N PHE A 129 -12.20 18.26 -4.19
CA PHE A 129 -12.12 18.87 -5.51
C PHE A 129 -13.27 18.42 -6.42
#